data_ede6a81203811fb308cac0a0f85e9add
#
_entry.id   ede6a81203811fb308cac0a0f85e9add
#
_cell.length_a   1.000
_cell.length_b   1.000
_cell.length_c   1.000
_cell.angle_alpha   90.00
_cell.angle_beta   90.00
_cell.angle_gamma   90.00
#
_symmetry.space_group_name_H-M   'P 1'
#
loop_
_entity.id
_entity.type
_entity.pdbx_description
1 polymer ?
#
loop_
_entity_poly.entity_id
_entity_poly.type
_entity_poly.pdbx_seq_one_letter_code
_entity_poly.pdbx_strand_id
1 'polypeptide(L)'
;IAASDGELALSGNEKPEKIKDCFEKLNRATFSFNQGLDKAIFKPLAKGYRNLPDPIQKGTGNAVRNLSNLITIPNNVLQGDIKTAVINTGRLVVNTTIGLLGTIDMANKMGFPKYIKEDYGQTLGAWGVGPGCYLVLPVLGPSTVRDTAGSFVNVLGGDHGTMHQYMVTTSF
;
A
#
# COMPACT_ATOMS: atom_id res chain seq x y z
N ILE A 1 3.79 -9.67 -17.93
CA ILE A 1 4.20 -10.62 -17.59
C ILE A 1 5.03 -10.72 -16.33
N ALA A 2 5.51 -9.99 -15.55
CA ALA A 2 6.17 -10.31 -14.28
C ALA A 2 5.32 -9.81 -13.12
N ALA A 3 4.75 -10.75 -12.37
CA ALA A 3 4.32 -10.49 -11.02
C ALA A 3 5.57 -10.03 -10.25
N SER A 4 5.47 -8.92 -9.56
CA SER A 4 6.59 -8.37 -8.81
C SER A 4 7.00 -9.36 -7.72
N ASP A 5 8.25 -9.81 -7.77
CA ASP A 5 8.87 -10.75 -6.82
C ASP A 5 8.93 -10.23 -5.37
N GLY A 6 8.36 -9.07 -5.09
CA GLY A 6 8.39 -8.45 -3.77
C GLY A 6 7.37 -9.00 -2.75
N GLU A 7 6.32 -9.67 -3.21
CA GLU A 7 5.24 -10.15 -2.33
C GLU A 7 5.42 -11.60 -1.87
N LEU A 8 6.37 -12.32 -2.47
CA LEU A 8 6.64 -13.73 -2.15
C LEU A 8 7.66 -13.96 -1.03
N ALA A 9 8.31 -12.91 -0.54
CA ALA A 9 9.42 -13.05 0.39
C ALA A 9 9.04 -13.16 1.87
N LEU A 10 7.75 -13.06 2.24
CA LEU A 10 7.32 -13.06 3.65
C LEU A 10 6.57 -14.31 4.10
N SER A 11 6.32 -15.27 3.21
CA SER A 11 5.72 -16.56 3.62
C SER A 11 6.78 -17.66 3.57
N GLY A 12 7.29 -18.01 4.73
CA GLY A 12 8.13 -19.19 4.87
C GLY A 12 7.35 -20.45 4.48
N ASN A 13 7.86 -21.21 3.52
CA ASN A 13 7.58 -22.63 3.23
C ASN A 13 6.14 -23.08 2.88
N GLU A 14 5.20 -22.20 2.61
CA GLU A 14 3.93 -22.63 2.02
C GLU A 14 4.02 -22.56 0.49
N LYS A 15 3.69 -23.66 -0.20
CA LYS A 15 3.53 -23.66 -1.65
C LYS A 15 2.55 -22.57 -2.02
N PRO A 16 2.85 -21.72 -3.04
CA PRO A 16 1.94 -20.66 -3.43
C PRO A 16 0.57 -21.25 -3.77
N GLU A 17 -0.42 -20.95 -2.96
CA GLU A 17 -1.79 -21.37 -3.17
C GLU A 17 -2.25 -20.77 -4.51
N LYS A 18 -2.64 -21.63 -5.46
CA LYS A 18 -3.12 -21.15 -6.76
C LYS A 18 -4.42 -20.39 -6.55
N ILE A 19 -4.33 -19.08 -6.57
CA ILE A 19 -5.50 -18.21 -6.45
C ILE A 19 -6.40 -18.46 -7.68
N LYS A 20 -7.64 -18.83 -7.42
CA LYS A 20 -8.62 -19.15 -8.46
C LYS A 20 -9.15 -17.88 -9.11
N ASP A 21 -9.05 -17.76 -10.42
CA ASP A 21 -9.71 -16.71 -11.19
C ASP A 21 -11.19 -17.07 -11.42
N CYS A 22 -12.08 -16.49 -10.61
CA CYS A 22 -13.51 -16.73 -10.71
C CYS A 22 -14.21 -15.78 -11.69
N PHE A 23 -13.55 -14.70 -12.11
CA PHE A 23 -14.14 -13.61 -12.88
C PHE A 23 -13.28 -13.25 -14.11
N GLU A 24 -12.73 -14.25 -14.81
CA GLU A 24 -11.74 -14.05 -15.88
C GLU A 24 -12.16 -12.99 -16.91
N LYS A 25 -13.41 -13.03 -17.42
CA LYS A 25 -13.89 -12.07 -18.43
C LYS A 25 -13.91 -10.64 -17.89
N LEU A 26 -14.39 -10.48 -16.65
CA LEU A 26 -14.43 -9.18 -15.98
C LEU A 26 -13.01 -8.68 -15.70
N ASN A 27 -12.15 -9.55 -15.19
CA ASN A 27 -10.76 -9.23 -14.89
C ASN A 27 -10.00 -8.79 -16.15
N ARG A 28 -10.18 -9.45 -17.28
CA ARG A 28 -9.57 -9.05 -18.56
C ARG A 28 -10.08 -7.70 -19.05
N ALA A 29 -11.39 -7.43 -18.95
CA ALA A 29 -11.97 -6.15 -19.35
C ALA A 29 -11.43 -5.00 -18.47
N THR A 30 -11.45 -5.19 -17.15
CA THR A 30 -10.91 -4.20 -16.19
C THR A 30 -9.41 -3.97 -16.37
N PHE A 31 -8.66 -5.03 -16.63
CA PHE A 31 -7.23 -4.91 -16.92
C PHE A 31 -6.95 -4.05 -18.16
N SER A 32 -7.71 -4.27 -19.25
CA SER A 32 -7.58 -3.46 -20.47
C SER A 32 -7.95 -2.00 -20.23
N PHE A 33 -8.99 -1.75 -19.43
CA PHE A 33 -9.37 -0.41 -19.01
C PHE A 33 -8.26 0.26 -18.19
N ASN A 34 -7.69 -0.44 -17.21
CA ASN A 34 -6.58 0.05 -16.40
C ASN A 34 -5.35 0.38 -17.24
N GLN A 35 -5.03 -0.45 -18.26
CA GLN A 35 -3.95 -0.14 -19.19
C GLN A 35 -4.20 1.14 -20.01
N GLY A 36 -5.45 1.38 -20.38
CA GLY A 36 -5.84 2.63 -21.05
C GLY A 36 -5.64 3.84 -20.15
N LEU A 37 -6.12 3.76 -18.91
CA LEU A 37 -5.92 4.81 -17.89
C LEU A 37 -4.44 5.04 -17.59
N ASP A 38 -3.66 3.98 -17.47
CA ASP A 38 -2.22 4.08 -17.23
C ASP A 38 -1.53 4.89 -18.33
N LYS A 39 -1.80 4.55 -19.59
CA LYS A 39 -1.20 5.26 -20.74
C LYS A 39 -1.66 6.71 -20.86
N ALA A 40 -2.96 6.97 -20.63
CA ALA A 40 -3.57 8.27 -20.87
C ALA A 40 -3.36 9.26 -19.71
N ILE A 41 -3.33 8.78 -18.48
CA ILE A 41 -3.36 9.61 -17.27
C ILE A 41 -2.16 9.35 -16.35
N PHE A 42 -1.98 8.10 -15.91
CA PHE A 42 -0.99 7.84 -14.85
C PHE A 42 0.46 8.00 -15.32
N LYS A 43 0.81 7.55 -16.52
CA LYS A 43 2.17 7.75 -17.06
C LYS A 43 2.54 9.20 -17.26
N PRO A 44 1.71 10.06 -17.89
CA PRO A 44 2.00 11.51 -17.99
C PRO A 44 2.12 12.16 -16.61
N LEU A 45 1.21 11.82 -15.69
CA LEU A 45 1.23 12.37 -14.33
C LEU A 45 2.48 11.95 -13.57
N ALA A 46 2.86 10.67 -13.64
CA ALA A 46 4.07 10.15 -13.03
C ALA A 46 5.35 10.79 -13.60
N LYS A 47 5.40 11.03 -14.93
CA LYS A 47 6.50 11.78 -15.54
C LYS A 47 6.57 13.21 -15.02
N GLY A 48 5.43 13.90 -14.90
CA GLY A 48 5.36 15.25 -14.32
C GLY A 48 5.85 15.26 -12.87
N TYR A 49 5.40 14.30 -12.05
CA TYR A 49 5.82 14.18 -10.66
C TYR A 49 7.34 13.93 -10.51
N ARG A 50 7.92 13.09 -11.38
CA ARG A 50 9.37 12.81 -11.36
C ARG A 50 10.25 14.00 -11.74
N ASN A 51 9.70 14.98 -12.47
CA ASN A 51 10.41 16.21 -12.80
C ASN A 51 10.42 17.23 -11.64
N LEU A 52 9.69 16.96 -10.55
CA LEU A 52 9.73 17.81 -9.36
C LEU A 52 11.09 17.64 -8.64
N PRO A 53 11.58 18.69 -7.99
CA PRO A 53 12.78 18.60 -7.17
C PRO A 53 12.70 17.50 -6.09
N ASP A 54 13.79 16.80 -5.87
CA ASP A 54 13.92 15.71 -4.87
C ASP A 54 13.30 16.02 -3.49
N PRO A 55 13.47 17.23 -2.91
CA PRO A 55 12.88 17.57 -1.62
C PRO A 55 11.35 17.48 -1.64
N ILE A 56 10.72 17.89 -2.73
CA ILE A 56 9.25 17.86 -2.88
C ILE A 56 8.78 16.41 -3.02
N GLN A 57 9.43 15.60 -3.86
CA GLN A 57 9.09 14.18 -4.00
C GLN A 57 9.25 13.42 -2.67
N LYS A 58 10.37 13.64 -1.98
CA LYS A 58 10.63 13.01 -0.67
C LYS A 58 9.64 13.50 0.39
N GLY A 59 9.36 14.79 0.42
CA GLY A 59 8.44 15.40 1.38
C GLY A 59 7.02 14.87 1.22
N THR A 60 6.49 14.82 -0.01
CA THR A 60 5.16 14.26 -0.26
C THR A 60 5.08 12.78 0.08
N GLY A 61 6.10 11.98 -0.31
CA GLY A 61 6.15 10.56 0.04
C GLY A 61 6.22 10.31 1.55
N ASN A 62 6.96 11.13 2.29
CA ASN A 62 7.01 11.04 3.74
C ASN A 62 5.67 11.43 4.39
N ALA A 63 5.03 12.49 3.92
CA ALA A 63 3.73 12.95 4.44
C ALA A 63 2.65 11.88 4.22
N VAL A 64 2.59 11.28 3.03
CA VAL A 64 1.66 10.17 2.74
C VAL A 64 1.93 8.98 3.66
N ARG A 65 3.19 8.58 3.83
CA ARG A 65 3.55 7.52 4.78
C ARG A 65 3.16 7.85 6.21
N ASN A 66 3.30 9.09 6.62
CA ASN A 66 2.90 9.53 7.95
C ASN A 66 1.37 9.42 8.14
N LEU A 67 0.58 9.79 7.14
CA LEU A 67 -0.87 9.60 7.14
C LEU A 67 -1.26 8.11 7.17
N SER A 68 -0.54 7.25 6.44
CA SER A 68 -0.80 5.81 6.42
C SER A 68 -0.64 5.16 7.80
N ASN A 69 0.06 5.79 8.76
CA ASN A 69 0.10 5.31 10.15
C ASN A 69 -1.28 5.28 10.81
N LEU A 70 -2.21 6.14 10.38
CA LEU A 70 -3.58 6.15 10.91
C LEU A 70 -4.32 4.82 10.65
N ILE A 71 -3.92 4.10 9.59
CA ILE A 71 -4.44 2.78 9.26
C ILE A 71 -3.52 1.68 9.75
N THR A 72 -2.21 1.85 9.60
CA THR A 72 -1.22 0.85 10.03
C THR A 72 -1.27 0.59 11.53
N ILE A 73 -1.39 1.62 12.37
CA ILE A 73 -1.41 1.46 13.84
C ILE A 73 -2.58 0.58 14.30
N PRO A 74 -3.86 0.85 13.93
CA PRO A 74 -4.96 -0.05 14.26
C PRO A 74 -4.75 -1.48 13.77
N ASN A 75 -4.21 -1.65 12.56
CA ASN A 75 -3.95 -2.98 12.01
C ASN A 75 -2.86 -3.73 12.79
N ASN A 76 -1.77 -3.07 13.21
CA ASN A 76 -0.79 -3.67 14.11
C ASN A 76 -1.46 -4.16 15.42
N VAL A 77 -2.35 -3.37 16.01
CA VAL A 77 -3.09 -3.76 17.23
C VAL A 77 -3.98 -4.97 16.95
N LEU A 78 -4.73 -4.96 15.85
CA LEU A 78 -5.63 -6.05 15.46
C LEU A 78 -4.89 -7.36 15.13
N GLN A 79 -3.64 -7.26 14.68
CA GLN A 79 -2.75 -8.40 14.44
C GLN A 79 -2.04 -8.87 15.72
N GLY A 80 -2.17 -8.15 16.83
CA GLY A 80 -1.50 -8.45 18.11
C GLY A 80 -0.06 -7.95 18.18
N ASP A 81 0.43 -7.22 17.19
CA ASP A 81 1.78 -6.62 17.20
C ASP A 81 1.79 -5.26 17.90
N ILE A 82 1.60 -5.28 19.19
CA ILE A 82 1.58 -4.09 20.04
C ILE A 82 2.91 -3.35 20.00
N LYS A 83 4.02 -4.06 19.87
CA LYS A 83 5.35 -3.46 19.80
C LYS A 83 5.46 -2.52 18.59
N THR A 84 5.10 -3.01 17.41
CA THR A 84 5.13 -2.21 16.18
C THR A 84 4.08 -1.10 16.22
N ALA A 85 2.90 -1.34 16.81
CA ALA A 85 1.90 -0.30 17.01
C ALA A 85 2.43 0.89 17.82
N VAL A 86 3.13 0.64 18.94
CA VAL A 86 3.75 1.70 19.77
C VAL A 86 4.86 2.43 19.00
N ILE A 87 5.71 1.71 18.28
CA ILE A 87 6.76 2.30 17.45
C ILE A 87 6.15 3.22 16.38
N ASN A 88 5.14 2.75 15.66
CA ASN A 88 4.46 3.52 14.62
C ASN A 88 3.72 4.74 15.18
N THR A 89 3.16 4.62 16.40
CA THR A 89 2.57 5.77 17.11
C THR A 89 3.62 6.81 17.43
N GLY A 90 4.78 6.41 17.96
CA GLY A 90 5.90 7.31 18.19
C GLY A 90 6.37 7.99 16.90
N ARG A 91 6.49 7.24 15.81
CA ARG A 91 6.83 7.80 14.50
C ARG A 91 5.80 8.83 14.01
N LEU A 92 4.51 8.54 14.16
CA LEU A 92 3.43 9.45 13.79
C LEU A 92 3.55 10.77 14.56
N VAL A 93 3.70 10.70 15.87
CA VAL A 93 3.82 11.88 16.73
C VAL A 93 5.06 12.71 16.36
N VAL A 94 6.24 12.09 16.30
CA VAL A 94 7.50 12.77 15.99
C VAL A 94 7.46 13.40 14.59
N ASN A 95 7.01 12.67 13.59
CA ASN A 95 6.96 13.16 12.22
C ASN A 95 5.90 14.24 12.03
N THR A 96 4.79 14.18 12.76
CA THR A 96 3.74 15.20 12.67
C THR A 96 4.16 16.51 13.36
N THR A 97 4.81 16.41 14.52
CA THR A 97 5.20 17.58 15.32
C THR A 97 6.50 18.22 14.83
N ILE A 98 7.60 17.45 14.86
CA ILE A 98 8.95 17.94 14.52
C ILE A 98 9.20 17.85 13.01
N GLY A 99 8.58 16.85 12.34
CA GLY A 99 8.75 16.58 10.91
C GLY A 99 7.84 17.39 9.98
N LEU A 100 7.26 18.51 10.42
CA LEU A 100 6.39 19.39 9.63
C LEU A 100 5.26 18.58 8.95
N LEU A 101 4.33 18.05 9.76
CA LEU A 101 3.21 17.22 9.32
C LEU A 101 3.63 15.96 8.54
N GLY A 102 4.83 15.44 8.83
CA GLY A 102 5.34 14.23 8.21
C GLY A 102 6.11 14.43 6.91
N THR A 103 6.32 15.66 6.44
CA THR A 103 7.13 15.91 5.23
C THR A 103 8.59 15.53 5.42
N ILE A 104 9.09 15.62 6.65
CA ILE A 104 10.43 15.18 7.03
C ILE A 104 10.32 13.97 7.94
N ASP A 105 10.97 12.86 7.58
CA ASP A 105 11.01 11.65 8.44
C ASP A 105 12.02 11.84 9.58
N MET A 106 11.60 12.61 10.59
CA MET A 106 12.40 12.86 11.77
C MET A 106 12.55 11.63 12.64
N ALA A 107 11.53 10.77 12.71
CA ALA A 107 11.60 9.52 13.44
C ALA A 107 12.73 8.61 12.93
N ASN A 108 12.91 8.52 11.61
CA ASN A 108 14.04 7.77 11.05
C ASN A 108 15.40 8.40 11.44
N LYS A 109 15.51 9.73 11.43
CA LYS A 109 16.73 10.43 11.88
C LYS A 109 17.02 10.24 13.35
N MET A 110 16.01 10.03 14.18
CA MET A 110 16.13 9.75 15.62
C MET A 110 16.38 8.26 15.93
N GLY A 111 16.53 7.41 14.90
CA GLY A 111 16.85 5.99 15.08
C GLY A 111 15.65 5.07 15.30
N PHE A 112 14.42 5.52 15.05
CA PHE A 112 13.26 4.63 15.06
C PHE A 112 13.40 3.56 13.99
N PRO A 113 12.93 2.32 14.25
CA PRO A 113 12.85 1.27 13.24
C PRO A 113 12.13 1.73 11.97
N LYS A 114 12.48 1.13 10.84
CA LYS A 114 11.82 1.45 9.56
C LYS A 114 10.31 1.22 9.64
N TYR A 115 9.56 2.09 8.98
CA TYR A 115 8.12 1.95 8.82
C TYR A 115 7.78 0.73 7.95
N ILE A 116 6.91 -0.11 8.46
CA ILE A 116 6.32 -1.23 7.72
C ILE A 116 4.82 -0.93 7.63
N LYS A 117 4.31 -0.89 6.40
CA LYS A 117 2.88 -0.63 6.16
C LYS A 117 2.08 -1.89 6.46
N GLU A 118 1.02 -1.72 7.22
CA GLU A 118 0.01 -2.76 7.47
C GLU A 118 -1.37 -2.26 7.01
N ASP A 119 -2.18 -3.17 6.52
CA ASP A 119 -3.53 -2.89 6.05
C ASP A 119 -4.53 -3.97 6.49
N TYR A 120 -5.82 -3.70 6.27
CA TYR A 120 -6.87 -4.64 6.68
C TYR A 120 -6.86 -5.95 5.89
N GLY A 121 -6.36 -5.99 4.66
CA GLY A 121 -6.18 -7.23 3.90
C GLY A 121 -5.16 -8.15 4.57
N GLN A 122 -4.04 -7.59 5.02
CA GLN A 122 -3.01 -8.31 5.79
C GLN A 122 -3.55 -8.76 7.15
N THR A 123 -4.31 -7.93 7.84
CA THR A 123 -4.95 -8.27 9.12
C THR A 123 -5.91 -9.45 8.96
N LEU A 124 -6.76 -9.44 7.92
CA LEU A 124 -7.63 -10.58 7.62
C LEU A 124 -6.82 -11.85 7.31
N GLY A 125 -5.69 -11.71 6.60
CA GLY A 125 -4.77 -12.81 6.35
C GLY A 125 -4.17 -13.37 7.65
N ALA A 126 -3.73 -12.52 8.56
CA ALA A 126 -3.21 -12.92 9.86
C ALA A 126 -4.26 -13.65 10.72
N TRP A 127 -5.54 -13.35 10.53
CA TRP A 127 -6.66 -14.05 11.17
C TRP A 127 -7.06 -15.36 10.46
N GLY A 128 -6.31 -15.77 9.41
CA GLY A 128 -6.54 -17.02 8.69
C GLY A 128 -7.59 -16.91 7.59
N VAL A 129 -8.01 -15.74 7.20
CA VAL A 129 -8.90 -15.55 6.06
C VAL A 129 -8.12 -15.76 4.77
N GLY A 130 -8.49 -16.78 3.99
CA GLY A 130 -7.86 -17.07 2.69
C GLY A 130 -8.07 -15.94 1.67
N PRO A 131 -7.23 -15.86 0.63
CA PRO A 131 -7.28 -14.78 -0.37
C PRO A 131 -8.60 -14.76 -1.16
N GLY A 132 -9.26 -15.89 -1.31
CA GLY A 132 -10.45 -16.04 -2.14
C GLY A 132 -10.14 -15.99 -3.63
N CYS A 133 -11.08 -15.49 -4.44
CA CYS A 133 -10.91 -15.39 -5.88
C CYS A 133 -10.03 -14.20 -6.28
N TYR A 134 -9.30 -14.37 -7.39
CA TYR A 134 -8.58 -13.28 -8.04
C TYR A 134 -9.56 -12.27 -8.65
N LEU A 135 -9.28 -11.01 -8.47
CA LEU A 135 -10.10 -9.90 -8.95
C LEU A 135 -9.21 -8.76 -9.43
N VAL A 136 -9.55 -8.15 -10.56
CA VAL A 136 -8.89 -6.93 -11.03
C VAL A 136 -9.81 -5.76 -10.77
N LEU A 137 -9.36 -4.83 -9.93
CA LEU A 137 -10.12 -3.63 -9.59
C LEU A 137 -9.87 -2.51 -10.59
N PRO A 138 -10.90 -1.74 -10.96
CA PRO A 138 -10.70 -0.51 -11.72
C PRO A 138 -9.77 0.43 -10.96
N VAL A 139 -8.78 0.99 -11.63
CA VAL A 139 -7.79 1.92 -11.09
C VAL A 139 -6.79 1.26 -10.12
N LEU A 140 -7.24 0.38 -9.23
CA LEU A 140 -6.41 -0.25 -8.18
C LEU A 140 -5.61 -1.45 -8.69
N GLY A 141 -6.04 -2.09 -9.79
CA GLY A 141 -5.31 -3.20 -10.42
C GLY A 141 -5.57 -4.58 -9.81
N PRO A 142 -4.59 -5.50 -9.93
CA PRO A 142 -4.72 -6.88 -9.44
C PRO A 142 -4.93 -6.95 -7.93
N SER A 143 -5.88 -7.77 -7.49
CA SER A 143 -6.24 -7.94 -6.07
C SER A 143 -6.85 -9.32 -5.83
N THR A 144 -7.24 -9.60 -4.59
CA THR A 144 -8.06 -10.75 -4.22
C THR A 144 -9.33 -10.28 -3.54
N VAL A 145 -10.30 -11.15 -3.37
CA VAL A 145 -11.56 -10.78 -2.66
C VAL A 145 -11.24 -10.29 -1.24
N ARG A 146 -10.35 -10.97 -0.53
CA ARG A 146 -9.90 -10.56 0.83
C ARG A 146 -9.28 -9.17 0.80
N ASP A 147 -8.31 -8.95 -0.08
CA ASP A 147 -7.55 -7.72 -0.13
C ASP A 147 -8.39 -6.56 -0.68
N THR A 148 -9.37 -6.88 -1.55
CA THR A 148 -10.39 -5.92 -1.99
C THR A 148 -11.26 -5.44 -0.82
N ALA A 149 -11.73 -6.37 0.01
CA ALA A 149 -12.50 -6.02 1.21
C ALA A 149 -11.66 -5.16 2.18
N GLY A 150 -10.39 -5.56 2.40
CA GLY A 150 -9.44 -4.77 3.19
C GLY A 150 -9.18 -3.39 2.61
N SER A 151 -8.98 -3.29 1.29
CA SER A 151 -8.76 -2.01 0.59
C SER A 151 -9.98 -1.10 0.68
N PHE A 152 -11.19 -1.65 0.64
CA PHE A 152 -12.41 -0.86 0.79
C PHE A 152 -12.48 -0.22 2.18
N VAL A 153 -12.11 -0.95 3.23
CA VAL A 153 -12.02 -0.42 4.59
C VAL A 153 -10.91 0.64 4.69
N ASN A 154 -9.76 0.41 4.05
CA ASN A 154 -8.67 1.39 3.99
C ASN A 154 -9.13 2.71 3.35
N VAL A 155 -9.85 2.65 2.22
CA VAL A 155 -10.36 3.85 1.53
C VAL A 155 -11.39 4.59 2.38
N LEU A 156 -12.29 3.88 3.05
CA LEU A 156 -13.24 4.48 3.98
C LEU A 156 -12.53 5.11 5.20
N GLY A 157 -11.40 4.54 5.63
CA GLY A 157 -10.56 5.09 6.68
C GLY A 157 -9.68 6.28 6.27
N GLY A 158 -9.73 6.70 5.00
CA GLY A 158 -9.00 7.87 4.48
C GLY A 158 -7.56 7.59 4.03
N ASP A 159 -7.21 6.32 3.75
CA ASP A 159 -5.88 5.99 3.20
C ASP A 159 -5.79 6.27 1.69
N HIS A 160 -5.25 7.42 1.36
CA HIS A 160 -4.90 7.76 -0.03
C HIS A 160 -3.49 7.27 -0.44
N GLY A 161 -2.79 6.55 0.44
CA GLY A 161 -1.41 6.07 0.22
C GLY A 161 -1.29 5.04 -0.90
N THR A 162 -2.36 4.32 -1.17
CA THR A 162 -2.42 3.30 -2.23
C THR A 162 -2.20 3.91 -3.62
N MET A 163 -2.77 5.08 -3.91
CA MET A 163 -2.57 5.76 -5.19
C MET A 163 -1.12 6.24 -5.40
N HIS A 164 -0.46 6.70 -4.34
CA HIS A 164 0.94 7.12 -4.43
C HIS A 164 1.87 5.95 -4.75
N GLN A 165 1.61 4.77 -4.20
CA GLN A 165 2.39 3.57 -4.45
C GLN A 165 2.24 3.11 -5.91
N TYR A 166 1.05 3.21 -6.49
CA TYR A 166 0.83 2.94 -7.92
C TYR A 166 1.63 3.88 -8.82
N MET A 167 1.67 5.18 -8.52
CA MET A 167 2.43 6.15 -9.32
C MET A 167 3.94 5.88 -9.30
N VAL A 168 4.45 5.28 -8.24
CA VAL A 168 5.88 4.98 -8.10
C VAL A 168 6.24 3.61 -8.70
N THR A 169 5.38 2.59 -8.58
CA THR A 169 5.68 1.20 -9.00
C THR A 169 5.35 0.90 -10.45
N THR A 170 4.41 1.57 -11.09
CA THR A 170 4.09 1.35 -12.51
C THR A 170 5.10 1.95 -13.48
N SER A 171 6.26 2.30 -13.01
CA SER A 171 7.27 3.05 -13.75
C SER A 171 8.49 2.23 -14.19
N PHE A 172 8.37 0.90 -14.23
CA PHE A 172 9.38 -0.01 -14.81
C PHE A 172 8.89 -0.65 -16.09
#